data_8c0c8b42873239d8dd868a0d94a724a3
#
_entry.id   8c0c8b42873239d8dd868a0d94a724a3
#
_cell.length_a   1.000
_cell.length_b   1.000
_cell.length_c   1.000
_cell.angle_alpha   90.00
_cell.angle_beta   90.00
_cell.angle_gamma   90.00
#
_symmetry.space_group_name_H-M   'P 1'
#
loop_
_entity.id
_entity.type
_entity.pdbx_description
1 polymer ?
#
loop_
_entity_poly.entity_id
_entity_poly.type
_entity_poly.pdbx_seq_one_letter_code
_entity_poly.pdbx_strand_id
1 'polypeptide(L)'
;MLSRSTRAFAVALLASGLVALTSASAAPAAPLQDSVTGTATTLGTDVPGFENLAWAFSATSGANGESPSGTVRAENLPSHTVFFDDPVSCLNVQGNVALLTLPDPMFGEIAIRVTDNAGTGSPDLIESTISNPDADCSAPEASYIRHDRVTSGDIVVVDDQPPSLPTRKDQCKDGGWRAFGPAFRNQGQCVAFVERGPKP
;
A
#
# COMPACT_ATOMS: atom_id res chain seq x y z
N MET A 1 14.40 63.84 -69.08
CA MET A 1 14.97 63.00 -67.98
C MET A 1 13.85 62.19 -67.40
N LEU A 2 13.73 60.97 -67.79
CA LEU A 2 12.64 60.09 -67.39
C LEU A 2 13.14 59.13 -66.25
N SER A 3 12.52 59.30 -65.07
CA SER A 3 12.75 58.41 -63.91
C SER A 3 11.87 57.14 -64.01
N ARG A 4 12.50 55.99 -64.10
CA ARG A 4 11.79 54.70 -64.09
C ARG A 4 11.65 54.24 -62.64
N SER A 5 10.38 54.13 -62.18
CA SER A 5 10.03 53.53 -60.91
C SER A 5 9.90 52.00 -61.06
N THR A 6 10.76 51.28 -60.36
CA THR A 6 10.74 49.76 -60.29
C THR A 6 9.85 49.38 -59.16
N ARG A 7 8.74 48.70 -59.46
CA ARG A 7 7.85 48.06 -58.45
C ARG A 7 8.37 46.69 -58.12
N ALA A 8 8.79 46.50 -56.89
CA ALA A 8 9.12 45.18 -56.34
C ALA A 8 7.82 44.45 -55.90
N PHE A 9 7.58 43.28 -56.47
CA PHE A 9 6.52 42.36 -56.01
C PHE A 9 7.08 41.51 -54.85
N ALA A 10 6.46 41.64 -53.68
CA ALA A 10 6.71 40.75 -52.54
C ALA A 10 5.83 39.53 -52.68
N VAL A 11 6.46 38.39 -52.84
CA VAL A 11 5.78 37.09 -52.78
C VAL A 11 5.70 36.63 -51.33
N ALA A 12 4.49 36.58 -50.76
CA ALA A 12 4.23 36.07 -49.45
C ALA A 12 4.16 34.51 -49.52
N LEU A 13 5.15 33.84 -48.95
CA LEU A 13 5.12 32.39 -48.74
C LEU A 13 4.27 32.07 -47.49
N LEU A 14 3.09 31.53 -47.70
CA LEU A 14 2.27 30.91 -46.63
C LEU A 14 2.87 29.58 -46.23
N ALA A 15 3.58 29.55 -45.11
CA ALA A 15 4.03 28.32 -44.49
C ALA A 15 2.85 27.68 -43.73
N SER A 16 2.27 26.64 -44.32
CA SER A 16 1.26 25.80 -43.66
C SER A 16 1.94 24.91 -42.60
N GLY A 17 1.89 25.33 -41.33
CA GLY A 17 2.38 24.52 -40.21
C GLY A 17 1.46 23.33 -39.96
N LEU A 18 1.95 22.13 -40.25
CA LEU A 18 1.32 20.87 -39.80
C LEU A 18 1.53 20.79 -38.29
N VAL A 19 0.47 20.97 -37.48
CA VAL A 19 0.48 20.67 -36.07
C VAL A 19 0.32 19.15 -35.93
N ALA A 20 1.42 18.46 -35.67
CA ALA A 20 1.40 17.05 -35.31
C ALA A 20 0.79 16.92 -33.91
N LEU A 21 -0.44 16.44 -33.82
CA LEU A 21 -1.07 16.02 -32.56
C LEU A 21 -0.36 14.74 -32.09
N THR A 22 0.65 14.90 -31.23
CA THR A 22 1.22 13.75 -30.50
C THR A 22 0.19 13.26 -29.50
N SER A 23 -0.42 12.13 -29.78
CA SER A 23 -1.24 11.38 -28.81
C SER A 23 -0.33 10.96 -27.67
N ALA A 24 -0.43 11.61 -26.52
CA ALA A 24 0.19 11.14 -25.31
C ALA A 24 -0.47 9.80 -24.94
N SER A 25 0.23 8.71 -25.15
CA SER A 25 -0.19 7.40 -24.65
C SER A 25 -0.18 7.48 -23.12
N ALA A 26 -1.34 7.33 -22.47
CA ALA A 26 -1.39 7.24 -21.03
C ALA A 26 -0.55 6.03 -20.61
N ALA A 27 0.41 6.23 -19.70
CA ALA A 27 1.12 5.12 -19.07
C ALA A 27 0.09 4.20 -18.39
N PRO A 28 0.27 2.87 -18.45
CA PRO A 28 -0.57 1.97 -17.67
C PRO A 28 -0.50 2.37 -16.19
N ALA A 29 -1.63 2.32 -15.49
CA ALA A 29 -1.67 2.53 -14.05
C ALA A 29 -0.73 1.50 -13.40
N ALA A 30 0.01 1.94 -12.37
CA ALA A 30 0.78 1.00 -11.57
C ALA A 30 -0.17 -0.06 -10.97
N PRO A 31 0.27 -1.33 -10.86
CA PRO A 31 -0.53 -2.34 -10.18
C PRO A 31 -0.77 -1.91 -8.73
N LEU A 32 -1.96 -2.23 -8.21
CA LEU A 32 -2.28 -2.04 -6.80
C LEU A 32 -1.31 -2.87 -5.95
N GLN A 33 -0.80 -2.28 -4.87
CA GLN A 33 0.24 -2.89 -4.08
C GLN A 33 0.04 -2.59 -2.59
N ASP A 34 -0.22 -3.63 -1.82
CA ASP A 34 -0.19 -3.57 -0.37
C ASP A 34 1.24 -3.39 0.13
N SER A 35 1.40 -2.71 1.25
CA SER A 35 2.72 -2.56 1.84
C SER A 35 2.70 -2.37 3.35
N VAL A 36 3.81 -2.76 3.99
CA VAL A 36 4.17 -2.37 5.33
C VAL A 36 5.63 -1.91 5.33
N THR A 37 5.85 -0.66 5.74
CA THR A 37 7.17 -0.03 5.69
C THR A 37 7.40 0.83 6.91
N GLY A 38 8.66 1.00 7.29
CA GLY A 38 9.04 1.88 8.38
C GLY A 38 10.03 1.27 9.36
N THR A 39 10.37 2.04 10.36
CA THR A 39 11.23 1.60 11.46
C THR A 39 10.62 2.03 12.79
N ALA A 40 10.71 1.17 13.78
CA ALA A 40 10.15 1.43 15.09
C ALA A 40 11.05 0.90 16.20
N THR A 41 11.04 1.58 17.34
CA THR A 41 11.49 1.03 18.60
C THR A 41 10.27 0.66 19.42
N THR A 42 10.30 -0.53 20.00
CA THR A 42 9.18 -1.02 20.80
C THR A 42 9.61 -1.28 22.24
N LEU A 43 8.63 -1.25 23.12
CA LEU A 43 8.72 -1.75 24.48
C LEU A 43 7.71 -2.89 24.63
N GLY A 44 8.22 -4.10 24.79
CA GLY A 44 7.43 -5.29 25.11
C GLY A 44 7.78 -5.79 26.50
N THR A 45 6.85 -6.42 27.17
CA THR A 45 7.02 -6.93 28.54
C THR A 45 6.75 -8.41 28.67
N ASP A 46 6.24 -9.03 27.58
CA ASP A 46 5.68 -10.38 27.64
C ASP A 46 6.75 -11.46 27.62
N VAL A 47 7.93 -11.18 27.03
CA VAL A 47 9.01 -12.15 26.89
C VAL A 47 10.32 -11.58 27.47
N PRO A 48 10.84 -12.12 28.58
CA PRO A 48 12.11 -11.68 29.17
C PRO A 48 13.29 -11.77 28.18
N GLY A 49 14.11 -10.72 28.12
CA GLY A 49 15.24 -10.61 27.18
C GLY A 49 14.90 -9.97 25.84
N PHE A 50 13.61 -9.71 25.61
CA PHE A 50 13.11 -9.11 24.38
C PHE A 50 12.36 -7.79 24.64
N GLU A 51 12.66 -7.12 25.72
CA GLU A 51 11.90 -5.95 26.17
C GLU A 51 12.01 -4.74 25.25
N ASN A 52 13.18 -4.57 24.63
CA ASN A 52 13.45 -3.41 23.78
C ASN A 52 13.94 -3.88 22.40
N LEU A 53 13.09 -3.79 21.42
CA LEU A 53 13.43 -4.14 20.04
C LEU A 53 13.42 -2.93 19.12
N ALA A 54 14.39 -2.93 18.19
CA ALA A 54 14.31 -2.14 16.97
C ALA A 54 13.76 -3.02 15.85
N TRP A 55 12.74 -2.51 15.18
CA TRP A 55 12.09 -3.14 14.04
C TRP A 55 12.37 -2.35 12.77
N ALA A 56 12.52 -3.06 11.65
CA ALA A 56 12.52 -2.46 10.33
C ALA A 56 11.65 -3.32 9.40
N PHE A 57 10.71 -2.69 8.73
CA PHE A 57 9.79 -3.30 7.78
C PHE A 57 10.03 -2.71 6.40
N SER A 58 10.13 -3.58 5.40
CA SER A 58 10.17 -3.22 3.99
C SER A 58 9.53 -4.36 3.21
N ALA A 59 8.20 -4.44 3.22
CA ALA A 59 7.48 -5.52 2.57
C ALA A 59 6.35 -4.99 1.70
N THR A 60 6.12 -5.67 0.59
CA THR A 60 5.07 -5.37 -0.38
C THR A 60 4.46 -6.65 -0.93
N SER A 61 3.20 -6.58 -1.35
CA SER A 61 2.52 -7.65 -2.09
C SER A 61 1.54 -7.05 -3.10
N GLY A 62 0.96 -7.87 -3.97
CA GLY A 62 -0.25 -7.46 -4.69
C GLY A 62 -1.43 -7.29 -3.74
N ALA A 63 -2.49 -6.65 -4.22
CA ALA A 63 -3.67 -6.27 -3.43
C ALA A 63 -4.46 -7.44 -2.81
N ASN A 64 -4.15 -8.68 -3.13
CA ASN A 64 -4.70 -9.87 -2.47
C ASN A 64 -3.58 -10.76 -1.89
N GLY A 65 -2.43 -10.18 -1.56
CA GLY A 65 -1.29 -10.90 -1.01
C GLY A 65 -0.42 -11.62 -2.04
N GLU A 66 -0.61 -11.40 -3.35
CA GLU A 66 0.17 -12.07 -4.39
C GLU A 66 1.61 -11.60 -4.42
N SER A 67 2.51 -12.53 -4.69
CA SER A 67 3.95 -12.26 -4.90
C SER A 67 4.56 -11.39 -3.79
N PRO A 68 4.46 -11.79 -2.52
CA PRO A 68 5.05 -11.04 -1.41
C PRO A 68 6.55 -10.90 -1.61
N SER A 69 7.11 -9.77 -1.19
CA SER A 69 8.54 -9.46 -1.29
C SER A 69 8.96 -8.47 -0.23
N GLY A 70 10.24 -8.44 0.07
CA GLY A 70 10.81 -7.56 1.08
C GLY A 70 11.31 -8.31 2.30
N THR A 71 11.64 -7.58 3.36
CA THR A 71 12.25 -8.14 4.58
C THR A 71 11.65 -7.52 5.83
N VAL A 72 11.73 -8.27 6.92
CA VAL A 72 11.52 -7.76 8.27
C VAL A 72 12.74 -8.08 9.13
N ARG A 73 13.22 -7.09 9.85
CA ARG A 73 14.34 -7.21 10.78
C ARG A 73 13.89 -6.86 12.19
N ALA A 74 14.35 -7.66 13.16
CA ALA A 74 14.24 -7.35 14.57
C ALA A 74 15.60 -7.48 15.27
N GLU A 75 15.94 -6.47 16.07
CA GLU A 75 17.20 -6.36 16.80
C GLU A 75 16.94 -5.98 18.25
N ASN A 76 17.61 -6.66 19.18
CA ASN A 76 17.60 -6.25 20.59
C ASN A 76 18.48 -5.03 20.78
N LEU A 77 17.91 -3.93 21.24
CA LEU A 77 18.64 -2.66 21.40
C LEU A 77 19.78 -2.71 22.42
N PRO A 78 19.61 -3.29 23.64
CA PRO A 78 20.69 -3.34 24.62
C PRO A 78 21.92 -4.13 24.16
N SER A 79 21.71 -5.24 23.45
CA SER A 79 22.80 -6.15 23.06
C SER A 79 23.23 -6.02 21.60
N HIS A 80 22.47 -5.30 20.78
CA HIS A 80 22.62 -5.26 19.31
C HIS A 80 22.57 -6.64 18.64
N THR A 81 21.90 -7.58 19.31
CA THR A 81 21.69 -8.91 18.74
C THR A 81 20.54 -8.88 17.75
N VAL A 82 20.82 -9.22 16.51
CA VAL A 82 19.79 -9.43 15.49
C VAL A 82 19.13 -10.78 15.74
N PHE A 83 17.83 -10.78 15.94
CA PHE A 83 17.06 -12.01 16.12
C PHE A 83 16.71 -12.62 14.79
N PHE A 84 16.27 -11.80 13.85
CA PHE A 84 16.04 -12.20 12.47
C PHE A 84 16.17 -11.00 11.53
N ASP A 85 16.48 -11.29 10.29
CA ASP A 85 16.52 -10.36 9.16
C ASP A 85 16.12 -11.17 7.93
N ASP A 86 14.84 -11.50 7.85
CA ASP A 86 14.33 -12.54 6.98
C ASP A 86 13.41 -12.01 5.89
N PRO A 87 13.38 -12.67 4.72
CA PRO A 87 12.44 -12.33 3.67
C PRO A 87 11.01 -12.66 4.09
N VAL A 88 10.07 -11.83 3.62
CA VAL A 88 8.65 -12.07 3.82
C VAL A 88 8.18 -13.20 2.90
N SER A 89 7.56 -14.24 3.46
CA SER A 89 6.94 -15.35 2.74
C SER A 89 5.47 -15.11 2.42
N CYS A 90 4.79 -14.30 3.24
CA CYS A 90 3.40 -13.90 3.05
C CYS A 90 3.17 -12.48 3.59
N LEU A 91 2.36 -11.69 2.89
CA LEU A 91 1.85 -10.40 3.35
C LEU A 91 0.39 -10.27 2.92
N ASN A 92 -0.49 -9.96 3.88
CA ASN A 92 -1.89 -9.65 3.66
C ASN A 92 -2.25 -8.40 4.46
N VAL A 93 -2.77 -7.39 3.79
CA VAL A 93 -3.15 -6.13 4.41
C VAL A 93 -4.66 -5.98 4.39
N GLN A 94 -5.23 -5.54 5.50
CA GLN A 94 -6.64 -5.24 5.64
C GLN A 94 -6.82 -3.93 6.42
N GLY A 95 -7.08 -2.86 5.71
CA GLY A 95 -7.17 -1.51 6.27
C GLY A 95 -5.84 -1.07 6.88
N ASN A 96 -5.78 -0.89 8.19
CA ASN A 96 -4.58 -0.48 8.91
C ASN A 96 -3.83 -1.66 9.58
N VAL A 97 -4.15 -2.88 9.19
CA VAL A 97 -3.54 -4.09 9.76
C VAL A 97 -2.83 -4.88 8.67
N ALA A 98 -1.55 -5.17 8.89
CA ALA A 98 -0.76 -6.07 8.06
C ALA A 98 -0.49 -7.38 8.81
N LEU A 99 -0.74 -8.50 8.15
CA LEU A 99 -0.34 -9.84 8.59
C LEU A 99 0.82 -10.30 7.73
N LEU A 100 1.91 -10.73 8.37
CA LEU A 100 3.11 -11.21 7.70
C LEU A 100 3.52 -12.57 8.25
N THR A 101 4.16 -13.38 7.41
CA THR A 101 4.94 -14.55 7.85
C THR A 101 6.37 -14.46 7.31
N LEU A 102 7.31 -14.97 8.10
CA LEU A 102 8.73 -15.04 7.80
C LEU A 102 9.21 -16.47 8.05
N PRO A 103 9.90 -17.12 7.09
CA PRO A 103 10.56 -18.38 7.35
C PRO A 103 11.87 -18.11 8.12
N ASP A 104 11.92 -18.50 9.37
CA ASP A 104 13.12 -18.38 10.21
C ASP A 104 13.80 -19.75 10.38
N PRO A 105 15.11 -19.86 10.08
CA PRO A 105 15.82 -21.14 10.19
C PRO A 105 15.91 -21.72 11.61
N MET A 106 15.79 -20.87 12.62
CA MET A 106 15.89 -21.25 14.03
C MET A 106 14.52 -21.54 14.63
N PHE A 107 13.52 -20.73 14.26
CA PHE A 107 12.21 -20.74 14.90
C PHE A 107 11.10 -21.33 14.01
N GLY A 108 11.37 -21.62 12.74
CA GLY A 108 10.37 -21.99 11.75
C GLY A 108 9.63 -20.76 11.21
N GLU A 109 8.33 -20.85 10.99
CA GLU A 109 7.54 -19.68 10.57
C GLU A 109 7.27 -18.77 11.76
N ILE A 110 7.52 -17.47 11.58
CA ILE A 110 7.18 -16.40 12.52
C ILE A 110 6.01 -15.64 11.93
N ALA A 111 4.88 -15.60 12.64
CA ALA A 111 3.77 -14.75 12.26
C ALA A 111 3.85 -13.40 12.99
N ILE A 112 3.63 -12.32 12.24
CA ILE A 112 3.65 -10.94 12.75
C ILE A 112 2.36 -10.26 12.33
N ARG A 113 1.74 -9.55 13.28
CA ARG A 113 0.67 -8.60 13.02
C ARG A 113 1.17 -7.20 13.35
N VAL A 114 1.04 -6.30 12.40
CA VAL A 114 1.31 -4.86 12.57
C VAL A 114 -0.01 -4.12 12.48
N THR A 115 -0.26 -3.24 13.45
CA THR A 115 -1.40 -2.31 13.42
C THR A 115 -0.87 -0.89 13.40
N ASP A 116 -1.10 -0.20 12.30
CA ASP A 116 -0.85 1.23 12.13
C ASP A 116 -2.01 2.02 12.75
N ASN A 117 -1.74 2.73 13.82
CA ASN A 117 -2.72 3.53 14.53
C ASN A 117 -2.64 5.03 14.19
N ALA A 118 -2.06 5.40 13.05
CA ALA A 118 -1.94 6.78 12.60
C ALA A 118 -3.28 7.53 12.72
N GLY A 119 -3.23 8.70 13.32
CA GLY A 119 -4.40 9.56 13.52
C GLY A 119 -5.37 9.14 14.63
N THR A 120 -5.17 8.01 15.31
CA THR A 120 -6.05 7.56 16.42
C THR A 120 -5.63 8.13 17.78
N GLY A 121 -4.40 8.59 17.91
CA GLY A 121 -3.79 9.00 19.17
C GLY A 121 -3.26 7.84 20.01
N SER A 122 -3.32 6.61 19.51
CA SER A 122 -2.71 5.41 20.08
C SER A 122 -1.39 5.10 19.38
N PRO A 123 -0.41 4.49 20.07
CA PRO A 123 0.79 4.00 19.41
C PRO A 123 0.47 2.83 18.49
N ASP A 124 1.31 2.64 17.47
CA ASP A 124 1.28 1.43 16.67
C ASP A 124 1.59 0.20 17.52
N LEU A 125 1.15 -0.94 17.05
CA LEU A 125 1.29 -2.20 17.75
C LEU A 125 1.94 -3.25 16.83
N ILE A 126 2.93 -3.96 17.35
CA ILE A 126 3.53 -5.12 16.72
C ILE A 126 3.28 -6.33 17.61
N GLU A 127 2.69 -7.37 17.03
CA GLU A 127 2.43 -8.63 17.72
C GLU A 127 3.09 -9.76 16.95
N SER A 128 3.71 -10.70 17.65
CA SER A 128 4.39 -11.82 16.98
C SER A 128 4.28 -13.14 17.73
N THR A 129 4.37 -14.23 16.97
CA THR A 129 4.65 -15.58 17.48
C THR A 129 6.15 -15.82 17.49
N ILE A 130 6.62 -16.91 18.10
CA ILE A 130 8.03 -17.38 18.02
C ILE A 130 8.04 -18.70 17.29
N SER A 131 7.27 -19.31 16.79
CA SER A 131 7.30 -20.60 16.08
C SER A 131 5.89 -21.08 15.85
N ASN A 132 5.46 -20.99 14.65
CA ASN A 132 4.20 -21.58 14.24
C ASN A 132 4.41 -22.16 12.82
N PRO A 133 4.72 -23.45 12.70
CA PRO A 133 5.03 -24.05 11.40
C PRO A 133 3.87 -24.01 10.42
N ASP A 134 2.66 -23.79 10.91
CA ASP A 134 1.44 -23.69 10.10
C ASP A 134 0.98 -22.24 9.92
N ALA A 135 1.83 -21.25 10.30
CA ALA A 135 1.47 -19.85 10.15
C ALA A 135 1.25 -19.50 8.67
N ASP A 136 0.13 -18.88 8.42
CA ASP A 136 -0.15 -18.19 7.16
C ASP A 136 -0.69 -16.79 7.46
N CYS A 137 -0.75 -15.90 6.48
CA CYS A 137 -1.28 -14.57 6.70
C CYS A 137 -2.73 -14.41 6.22
N SER A 138 -3.47 -15.48 6.04
CA SER A 138 -4.88 -15.43 5.63
C SER A 138 -5.79 -14.94 6.75
N ALA A 139 -5.39 -15.14 8.00
CA ALA A 139 -6.10 -14.71 9.19
C ALA A 139 -5.10 -14.40 10.33
N PRO A 140 -5.47 -13.56 11.30
CA PRO A 140 -4.67 -13.37 12.50
C PRO A 140 -4.49 -14.68 13.26
N GLU A 141 -3.29 -14.87 13.81
CA GLU A 141 -3.03 -16.02 14.69
C GLU A 141 -3.97 -16.03 15.90
N ALA A 142 -4.32 -17.22 16.36
CA ALA A 142 -5.15 -17.39 17.53
C ALA A 142 -4.48 -16.88 18.83
N SER A 143 -3.15 -16.89 18.85
CA SER A 143 -2.37 -16.44 20.00
C SER A 143 -1.04 -15.84 19.55
N TYR A 144 -0.87 -14.55 19.76
CA TYR A 144 0.44 -13.91 19.74
C TYR A 144 1.03 -13.95 21.14
N ILE A 145 2.32 -14.19 21.24
CA ILE A 145 3.02 -14.25 22.53
C ILE A 145 3.69 -12.93 22.88
N ARG A 146 3.80 -12.02 21.91
CA ARG A 146 4.35 -10.69 22.07
C ARG A 146 3.34 -9.64 21.67
N HIS A 147 3.31 -8.55 22.44
CA HIS A 147 2.47 -7.38 22.23
C HIS A 147 3.29 -6.13 22.45
N ASP A 148 4.03 -5.73 21.44
CA ASP A 148 5.00 -4.64 21.51
C ASP A 148 4.36 -3.32 21.07
N ARG A 149 4.37 -2.32 21.95
CA ARG A 149 3.93 -0.97 21.61
C ARG A 149 5.09 -0.17 21.03
N VAL A 150 4.85 0.50 19.93
CA VAL A 150 5.82 1.43 19.35
C VAL A 150 5.99 2.63 20.28
N THR A 151 7.24 2.90 20.67
CA THR A 151 7.63 4.01 21.54
C THR A 151 8.33 5.13 20.79
N SER A 152 8.93 4.82 19.65
CA SER A 152 9.49 5.79 18.72
C SER A 152 9.58 5.20 17.31
N GLY A 153 9.67 6.08 16.32
CA GLY A 153 9.58 5.69 14.91
C GLY A 153 8.13 5.67 14.42
N ASP A 154 7.92 5.09 13.26
CA ASP A 154 6.62 5.02 12.60
C ASP A 154 6.58 3.81 11.68
N ILE A 155 5.44 3.13 11.61
CA ILE A 155 5.20 2.03 10.71
C ILE A 155 3.95 2.37 9.89
N VAL A 156 4.10 2.40 8.59
CA VAL A 156 3.02 2.74 7.67
C VAL A 156 2.50 1.46 7.02
N VAL A 157 1.22 1.21 7.17
CA VAL A 157 0.49 0.14 6.51
C VAL A 157 -0.38 0.75 5.41
N VAL A 158 -0.21 0.26 4.18
CA VAL A 158 -1.01 0.69 3.02
C VAL A 158 -1.77 -0.50 2.48
N ASP A 159 -3.09 -0.43 2.56
CA ASP A 159 -4.04 -1.33 1.91
C ASP A 159 -4.45 -0.71 0.56
N ASP A 160 -3.83 -1.18 -0.51
CA ASP A 160 -4.10 -0.68 -1.88
C ASP A 160 -5.17 -1.54 -2.59
N GLN A 161 -6.12 -2.03 -1.82
CA GLN A 161 -7.25 -2.76 -2.37
C GLN A 161 -8.04 -1.86 -3.32
N PRO A 162 -8.48 -2.39 -4.47
CA PRO A 162 -9.45 -1.68 -5.24
C PRO A 162 -10.68 -1.46 -4.35
N PRO A 163 -11.23 -0.25 -4.27
CA PRO A 163 -12.37 0.03 -3.40
C PRO A 163 -13.45 -1.02 -3.67
N SER A 164 -13.84 -1.75 -2.63
CA SER A 164 -14.86 -2.80 -2.74
C SER A 164 -16.10 -2.20 -3.37
N LEU A 165 -16.54 -2.77 -4.51
CA LEU A 165 -17.70 -2.24 -5.21
C LEU A 165 -18.98 -2.42 -4.39
N PRO A 166 -19.93 -1.50 -4.46
CA PRO A 166 -21.16 -1.58 -3.68
C PRO A 166 -21.98 -2.80 -4.10
N THR A 167 -22.45 -3.54 -3.10
CA THR A 167 -23.33 -4.71 -3.28
C THR A 167 -24.79 -4.40 -2.99
N ARG A 168 -25.05 -3.23 -2.36
CA ARG A 168 -26.39 -2.79 -1.96
C ARG A 168 -26.59 -1.31 -2.24
N LYS A 169 -27.83 -0.92 -2.62
CA LYS A 169 -28.18 0.46 -2.97
C LYS A 169 -28.03 1.46 -1.82
N ASP A 170 -28.23 1.02 -0.59
CA ASP A 170 -28.07 1.87 0.59
C ASP A 170 -26.64 2.38 0.75
N GLN A 171 -25.63 1.59 0.34
CA GLN A 171 -24.23 2.00 0.34
C GLN A 171 -23.95 3.18 -0.59
N CYS A 172 -24.79 3.39 -1.60
CA CYS A 172 -24.66 4.49 -2.54
C CYS A 172 -25.29 5.80 -2.07
N LYS A 173 -26.23 5.75 -1.09
CA LYS A 173 -27.03 6.90 -0.67
C LYS A 173 -26.24 7.85 0.23
N ASP A 174 -26.78 9.05 0.42
CA ASP A 174 -26.29 10.05 1.38
C ASP A 174 -24.79 10.35 1.29
N GLY A 175 -24.27 10.31 0.07
CA GLY A 175 -22.84 10.52 -0.20
C GLY A 175 -21.96 9.27 -0.10
N GLY A 176 -22.50 8.11 0.31
CA GLY A 176 -21.78 6.85 0.46
C GLY A 176 -21.08 6.37 -0.83
N TRP A 177 -21.59 6.75 -2.01
CA TRP A 177 -20.94 6.45 -3.28
C TRP A 177 -19.48 6.95 -3.38
N ARG A 178 -19.10 7.97 -2.58
CA ARG A 178 -17.74 8.51 -2.54
C ARG A 178 -16.74 7.55 -1.90
N ALA A 179 -17.20 6.65 -1.03
CA ALA A 179 -16.35 5.63 -0.40
C ALA A 179 -15.79 4.61 -1.40
N PHE A 180 -16.37 4.54 -2.60
CA PHE A 180 -15.91 3.66 -3.68
C PHE A 180 -14.95 4.36 -4.65
N GLY A 181 -14.32 5.45 -4.22
CA GLY A 181 -13.30 6.19 -4.95
C GLY A 181 -13.75 6.65 -6.34
N PRO A 182 -12.91 6.53 -7.37
CA PRO A 182 -13.21 7.01 -8.72
C PRO A 182 -14.19 6.11 -9.50
N ALA A 183 -14.64 4.98 -8.92
CA ALA A 183 -15.53 4.02 -9.60
C ALA A 183 -16.86 4.67 -10.02
N PHE A 184 -17.32 5.67 -9.29
CA PHE A 184 -18.58 6.36 -9.59
C PHE A 184 -18.42 7.88 -9.54
N ARG A 185 -18.99 8.57 -10.54
CA ARG A 185 -19.01 10.04 -10.58
C ARG A 185 -20.13 10.66 -9.75
N ASN A 186 -21.15 9.86 -9.41
CA ASN A 186 -22.31 10.31 -8.63
C ASN A 186 -23.11 9.12 -8.08
N GLN A 187 -24.04 9.43 -7.17
CA GLN A 187 -24.93 8.45 -6.56
C GLN A 187 -25.72 7.61 -7.57
N GLY A 188 -26.21 8.23 -8.64
CA GLY A 188 -27.01 7.55 -9.65
C GLY A 188 -26.25 6.45 -10.37
N GLN A 189 -24.97 6.67 -10.68
CA GLN A 189 -24.11 5.64 -11.29
C GLN A 189 -23.86 4.48 -10.33
N CYS A 190 -23.62 4.76 -9.06
CA CYS A 190 -23.43 3.76 -8.02
C CYS A 190 -24.70 2.89 -7.86
N VAL A 191 -25.88 3.51 -7.75
CA VAL A 191 -27.15 2.77 -7.67
C VAL A 191 -27.39 1.94 -8.92
N ALA A 192 -27.16 2.51 -10.10
CA ALA A 192 -27.33 1.79 -11.36
C ALA A 192 -26.39 0.60 -11.50
N PHE A 193 -25.17 0.68 -10.96
CA PHE A 193 -24.23 -0.42 -10.89
C PHE A 193 -24.78 -1.59 -10.07
N VAL A 194 -25.28 -1.29 -8.85
CA VAL A 194 -25.86 -2.31 -7.96
C VAL A 194 -27.10 -2.98 -8.58
N GLU A 195 -27.89 -2.23 -9.36
CA GLU A 195 -29.09 -2.78 -10.02
C GLU A 195 -28.81 -3.67 -11.22
N ARG A 196 -27.74 -3.37 -11.94
CA ARG A 196 -27.46 -4.00 -13.24
C ARG A 196 -26.27 -4.96 -13.21
N GLY A 197 -25.47 -4.91 -12.14
CA GLY A 197 -24.17 -5.55 -12.07
C GLY A 197 -23.09 -4.81 -12.88
N PRO A 198 -21.84 -5.31 -12.83
CA PRO A 198 -20.76 -4.78 -13.65
C PRO A 198 -21.12 -4.91 -15.13
N LYS A 199 -20.89 -3.85 -15.89
CA LYS A 199 -21.10 -3.88 -17.34
C LYS A 199 -19.96 -4.70 -17.95
N PRO A 200 -20.26 -5.72 -18.79
CA PRO A 200 -19.23 -6.51 -19.45
C PRO A 200 -18.34 -5.67 -20.36
#